data_a5afae988df470e3cc8c62dd154d865d
#
_entry.id   a5afae988df470e3cc8c62dd154d865d
#
_cell.length_a   1.000
_cell.length_b   1.000
_cell.length_c   1.000
_cell.angle_alpha   90.00
_cell.angle_beta   90.00
_cell.angle_gamma   90.00
#
_symmetry.space_group_name_H-M   'P 1'
#
loop_
_entity.id
_entity.type
_entity.pdbx_description
1 polymer ?
#
loop_
_entity_poly.entity_id
_entity_poly.type
_entity_poly.pdbx_seq_one_letter_code
_entity_poly.pdbx_strand_id
1 'polypeptide(L)'
;MEKKTMPTSAAAERWVKRDRPGRPEGVGDNASERILDAAEQAFSETGYAGTTLRIIAQRAAVTQALINYYFGSKYGLYEAVFIRRGRLISDERLLRLEQLRTAPRTAPLEGVVRAFLAPTIALRETEGGRRFLRLQARLHTEPAEISYKLRNEAYDASTRAYVQLLEEILPQLPARDVYWRMVLMIGAYMYAFSDTHRLEELAPVVCDPNDTGEVFEQIVAFVTAGLQAPAVSLPVRKSD
;
A
#
# COMPACT_ATOMS: atom_id res chain seq x y z
N MET A 1 -14.71 34.87 10.97
CA MET A 1 -14.38 33.69 10.12
C MET A 1 -13.58 32.74 10.98
N GLU A 2 -14.29 31.78 11.60
CA GLU A 2 -13.68 30.75 12.49
C GLU A 2 -12.96 29.69 11.68
N LYS A 3 -11.69 29.48 12.00
CA LYS A 3 -10.90 28.36 11.48
C LYS A 3 -11.37 27.08 12.17
N LYS A 4 -12.12 26.25 11.44
CA LYS A 4 -12.53 24.91 11.85
C LYS A 4 -11.31 23.99 11.78
N THR A 5 -10.67 23.78 12.92
CA THR A 5 -9.62 22.78 13.14
C THR A 5 -10.24 21.39 12.95
N MET A 6 -9.71 20.61 12.01
CA MET A 6 -10.08 19.21 11.84
C MET A 6 -9.58 18.36 13.02
N PRO A 7 -10.35 17.40 13.52
CA PRO A 7 -9.91 16.53 14.59
C PRO A 7 -8.85 15.55 14.07
N THR A 8 -7.71 15.51 14.73
CA THR A 8 -6.66 14.51 14.63
C THR A 8 -7.26 13.12 14.87
N SER A 9 -6.88 12.16 14.03
CA SER A 9 -7.36 10.77 13.99
C SER A 9 -7.28 10.06 15.35
N ALA A 10 -8.36 10.10 16.11
CA ALA A 10 -8.55 9.33 17.36
C ALA A 10 -8.61 7.80 17.14
N ALA A 11 -8.63 7.34 15.90
CA ALA A 11 -8.63 5.91 15.55
C ALA A 11 -7.24 5.28 15.71
N ALA A 12 -6.16 6.01 15.44
CA ALA A 12 -4.80 5.51 15.53
C ALA A 12 -4.34 5.27 16.96
N GLU A 13 -4.79 6.12 17.90
CA GLU A 13 -4.44 6.00 19.33
C GLU A 13 -5.24 4.91 20.06
N ARG A 14 -6.34 4.45 19.50
CA ARG A 14 -7.21 3.45 20.13
C ARG A 14 -6.60 2.05 20.15
N TRP A 15 -5.60 1.77 19.33
CA TRP A 15 -4.95 0.46 19.19
C TRP A 15 -3.63 0.33 19.96
N VAL A 16 -3.13 1.45 20.51
CA VAL A 16 -1.98 1.47 21.40
C VAL A 16 -2.51 1.55 22.84
N LYS A 17 -2.51 0.43 23.53
CA LYS A 17 -2.76 0.24 24.99
C LYS A 17 -4.17 0.57 25.51
N ARG A 18 -4.98 -0.47 25.63
CA ARG A 18 -5.89 -0.59 26.78
C ARG A 18 -5.18 -1.37 27.87
N ASP A 19 -4.39 -0.66 28.68
CA ASP A 19 -3.86 -1.22 29.94
C ASP A 19 -5.02 -1.50 30.89
N ARG A 20 -5.26 -2.79 31.15
CA ARG A 20 -6.00 -3.25 32.34
C ARG A 20 -5.01 -3.93 33.26
N PRO A 21 -4.99 -3.59 34.59
CA PRO A 21 -4.08 -4.21 35.53
C PRO A 21 -4.37 -5.70 35.68
N GLY A 22 -3.35 -6.55 35.50
CA GLY A 22 -3.39 -7.95 35.89
C GLY A 22 -3.13 -9.01 34.81
N ARG A 23 -2.56 -8.70 33.64
CA ARG A 23 -2.19 -9.71 32.63
C ARG A 23 -0.67 -9.83 32.51
N PRO A 24 -0.08 -11.05 32.49
CA PRO A 24 1.34 -11.24 32.22
C PRO A 24 1.72 -10.63 30.88
N GLU A 25 2.75 -9.79 30.86
CA GLU A 25 3.34 -9.26 29.62
C GLU A 25 3.87 -10.44 28.77
N GLY A 26 3.48 -10.49 27.50
CA GLY A 26 3.98 -11.46 26.50
C GLY A 26 2.96 -12.41 25.85
N VAL A 27 1.84 -12.75 26.50
CA VAL A 27 0.85 -13.71 25.95
C VAL A 27 -0.18 -13.00 25.04
N GLY A 28 -0.43 -11.71 25.28
CA GLY A 28 -1.41 -10.92 24.52
C GLY A 28 -0.93 -10.49 23.14
N ASP A 29 0.33 -10.07 23.05
CA ASP A 29 0.93 -9.61 21.78
C ASP A 29 1.05 -10.76 20.77
N ASN A 30 1.38 -11.96 21.24
CA ASN A 30 1.48 -13.15 20.38
C ASN A 30 0.12 -13.58 19.78
N ALA A 31 -1.00 -13.42 20.50
CA ALA A 31 -2.32 -13.79 19.98
C ALA A 31 -2.83 -12.80 18.94
N SER A 32 -2.64 -11.50 19.13
CA SER A 32 -2.99 -10.46 18.17
C SER A 32 -2.22 -10.63 16.85
N GLU A 33 -0.90 -10.85 16.92
CA GLU A 33 -0.07 -11.08 15.74
C GLU A 33 -0.47 -12.35 14.99
N ARG A 34 -0.73 -13.47 15.69
CA ARG A 34 -1.21 -14.70 15.04
C ARG A 34 -2.56 -14.48 14.34
N ILE A 35 -3.46 -13.69 14.92
CA ILE A 35 -4.74 -13.35 14.30
C ILE A 35 -4.52 -12.53 13.04
N LEU A 36 -3.64 -11.51 13.08
CA LEU A 36 -3.31 -10.68 11.93
C LEU A 36 -2.68 -11.48 10.79
N ASP A 37 -1.75 -12.38 11.09
CA ASP A 37 -1.11 -13.24 10.08
C ASP A 37 -2.10 -14.21 9.44
N ALA A 38 -2.96 -14.86 10.25
CA ALA A 38 -4.01 -15.73 9.75
C ALA A 38 -5.06 -14.97 8.92
N ALA A 39 -5.37 -13.74 9.31
CA ALA A 39 -6.29 -12.86 8.59
C ALA A 39 -5.69 -12.40 7.26
N GLU A 40 -4.43 -11.97 7.25
CA GLU A 40 -3.70 -11.58 6.03
C GLU A 40 -3.71 -12.73 5.01
N GLN A 41 -3.41 -13.95 5.47
CA GLN A 41 -3.48 -15.12 4.62
C GLN A 41 -4.90 -15.37 4.09
N ALA A 42 -5.91 -15.44 4.95
CA ALA A 42 -7.29 -15.73 4.55
C ALA A 42 -7.85 -14.68 3.57
N PHE A 43 -7.64 -13.39 3.86
CA PHE A 43 -8.08 -12.31 2.99
C PHE A 43 -7.33 -12.29 1.65
N SER A 44 -6.04 -12.64 1.61
CA SER A 44 -5.29 -12.72 0.35
C SER A 44 -5.78 -13.83 -0.56
N GLU A 45 -6.29 -14.93 0.00
CA GLU A 45 -6.80 -16.08 -0.75
C GLU A 45 -8.20 -15.84 -1.31
N THR A 46 -9.13 -15.33 -0.49
CA THR A 46 -10.56 -15.30 -0.81
C THR A 46 -11.20 -13.89 -0.83
N GLY A 47 -10.42 -12.84 -0.60
CA GLY A 47 -10.90 -11.46 -0.49
C GLY A 47 -11.68 -11.19 0.80
N TYR A 48 -12.15 -9.95 0.94
CA TYR A 48 -12.96 -9.58 2.10
C TYR A 48 -14.26 -10.37 2.18
N ALA A 49 -15.04 -10.44 1.09
CA ALA A 49 -16.35 -11.08 1.09
C ALA A 49 -16.28 -12.59 1.37
N GLY A 50 -15.30 -13.31 0.76
CA GLY A 50 -15.18 -14.77 0.88
C GLY A 50 -14.60 -15.25 2.21
N THR A 51 -13.96 -14.38 3.00
CA THR A 51 -13.35 -14.75 4.28
C THR A 51 -14.37 -14.66 5.43
N THR A 52 -14.28 -15.57 6.40
CA THR A 52 -15.09 -15.53 7.63
C THR A 52 -14.21 -15.50 8.88
N LEU A 53 -14.71 -14.90 9.98
CA LEU A 53 -14.01 -14.90 11.26
C LEU A 53 -13.77 -16.32 11.79
N ARG A 54 -14.62 -17.29 11.43
CA ARG A 54 -14.47 -18.70 11.80
C ARG A 54 -13.23 -19.32 11.17
N ILE A 55 -12.97 -19.06 9.89
CA ILE A 55 -11.77 -19.52 9.17
C ILE A 55 -10.53 -18.94 9.80
N ILE A 56 -10.54 -17.61 10.09
CA ILE A 56 -9.40 -16.93 10.71
C ILE A 56 -9.15 -17.47 12.12
N ALA A 57 -10.19 -17.66 12.93
CA ALA A 57 -10.09 -18.19 14.29
C ALA A 57 -9.44 -19.61 14.30
N GLN A 58 -9.86 -20.46 13.36
CA GLN A 58 -9.31 -21.80 13.18
C GLN A 58 -7.81 -21.75 12.82
N ARG A 59 -7.43 -20.91 11.86
CA ARG A 59 -6.02 -20.76 11.42
C ARG A 59 -5.12 -20.17 12.50
N ALA A 60 -5.63 -19.20 13.25
CA ALA A 60 -4.91 -18.56 14.35
C ALA A 60 -4.87 -19.39 15.64
N ALA A 61 -5.58 -20.53 15.68
CA ALA A 61 -5.79 -21.34 16.88
C ALA A 61 -6.33 -20.51 18.07
N VAL A 62 -7.40 -19.72 17.81
CA VAL A 62 -8.09 -18.88 18.80
C VAL A 62 -9.60 -19.00 18.67
N THR A 63 -10.35 -18.40 19.61
CA THR A 63 -11.81 -18.27 19.50
C THR A 63 -12.21 -17.04 18.68
N GLN A 64 -13.38 -17.06 18.04
CA GLN A 64 -13.92 -15.86 17.40
C GLN A 64 -14.18 -14.72 18.39
N ALA A 65 -14.53 -15.05 19.64
CA ALA A 65 -14.70 -14.07 20.71
C ALA A 65 -13.41 -13.28 20.96
N LEU A 66 -12.24 -13.94 20.88
CA LEU A 66 -10.95 -13.27 21.03
C LEU A 66 -10.66 -12.34 19.86
N ILE A 67 -11.01 -12.71 18.63
CA ILE A 67 -10.90 -11.82 17.46
C ILE A 67 -11.76 -10.58 17.65
N ASN A 68 -13.03 -10.76 18.02
CA ASN A 68 -13.93 -9.64 18.30
C ASN A 68 -13.45 -8.77 19.46
N TYR A 69 -12.82 -9.35 20.46
CA TYR A 69 -12.23 -8.59 21.56
C TYR A 69 -11.11 -7.66 21.11
N TYR A 70 -10.19 -8.15 20.23
CA TYR A 70 -9.08 -7.35 19.73
C TYR A 70 -9.49 -6.35 18.63
N PHE A 71 -10.31 -6.77 17.68
CA PHE A 71 -10.56 -6.04 16.43
C PHE A 71 -12.00 -5.56 16.26
N GLY A 72 -12.91 -5.93 17.15
CA GLY A 72 -14.32 -5.50 17.14
C GLY A 72 -15.18 -6.16 16.09
N SER A 73 -14.69 -6.28 14.86
CA SER A 73 -15.44 -6.84 13.73
C SER A 73 -14.50 -7.42 12.67
N LYS A 74 -15.09 -8.14 11.68
CA LYS A 74 -14.35 -8.59 10.49
C LYS A 74 -13.74 -7.40 9.74
N TYR A 75 -14.47 -6.28 9.65
CA TYR A 75 -13.96 -5.07 9.01
C TYR A 75 -12.79 -4.46 9.80
N GLY A 76 -12.91 -4.35 11.12
CA GLY A 76 -11.83 -3.85 11.96
C GLY A 76 -10.56 -4.71 11.88
N LEU A 77 -10.71 -6.04 11.76
CA LEU A 77 -9.58 -6.93 11.52
C LEU A 77 -8.98 -6.73 10.12
N TYR A 78 -9.80 -6.58 9.08
CA TYR A 78 -9.34 -6.29 7.72
C TYR A 78 -8.57 -4.96 7.65
N GLU A 79 -9.11 -3.92 8.28
CA GLU A 79 -8.47 -2.62 8.44
C GLU A 79 -7.11 -2.75 9.14
N ALA A 80 -7.05 -3.48 10.26
CA ALA A 80 -5.81 -3.66 11.02
C ALA A 80 -4.71 -4.38 10.19
N VAL A 81 -5.07 -5.37 9.36
CA VAL A 81 -4.13 -6.02 8.44
C VAL A 81 -3.54 -5.02 7.45
N PHE A 82 -4.37 -4.18 6.82
CA PHE A 82 -3.89 -3.17 5.88
C PHE A 82 -3.04 -2.09 6.53
N ILE A 83 -3.48 -1.59 7.70
CA ILE A 83 -2.76 -0.53 8.40
C ILE A 83 -1.39 -1.03 8.88
N ARG A 84 -1.30 -2.26 9.39
CA ARG A 84 -0.03 -2.86 9.83
C ARG A 84 1.06 -2.79 8.74
N ARG A 85 0.74 -3.22 7.52
CA ARG A 85 1.69 -3.27 6.40
C ARG A 85 1.76 -1.97 5.62
N GLY A 86 0.62 -1.34 5.39
CA GLY A 86 0.54 -0.11 4.58
C GLY A 86 1.29 1.06 5.22
N ARG A 87 1.23 1.21 6.54
CA ARG A 87 2.00 2.22 7.26
C ARG A 87 3.50 2.00 7.13
N LEU A 88 3.99 0.78 7.25
CA LEU A 88 5.42 0.49 7.07
C LEU A 88 5.91 0.91 5.68
N ILE A 89 5.11 0.66 4.63
CA ILE A 89 5.42 1.12 3.27
C ILE A 89 5.42 2.65 3.21
N SER A 90 4.40 3.29 3.78
CA SER A 90 4.23 4.75 3.74
C SER A 90 5.34 5.46 4.52
N ASP A 91 5.69 4.99 5.70
CA ASP A 91 6.74 5.56 6.55
C ASP A 91 8.11 5.42 5.88
N GLU A 92 8.42 4.26 5.30
CA GLU A 92 9.65 4.05 4.56
C GLU A 92 9.74 4.92 3.29
N ARG A 93 8.61 5.13 2.59
CA ARG A 93 8.54 6.09 1.48
C ARG A 93 8.85 7.51 1.94
N LEU A 94 8.27 7.96 3.04
CA LEU A 94 8.51 9.30 3.58
C LEU A 94 9.96 9.46 4.03
N LEU A 95 10.54 8.44 4.66
CA LEU A 95 11.97 8.45 5.03
C LEU A 95 12.88 8.59 3.79
N ARG A 96 12.62 7.82 2.74
CA ARG A 96 13.37 7.91 1.48
C ARG A 96 13.17 9.25 0.77
N LEU A 97 11.96 9.80 0.83
CA LEU A 97 11.68 11.13 0.30
C LEU A 97 12.53 12.20 1.00
N GLU A 98 12.62 12.15 2.33
CA GLU A 98 13.46 13.08 3.09
C GLU A 98 14.95 12.94 2.74
N GLN A 99 15.43 11.72 2.56
CA GLN A 99 16.81 11.46 2.07
C GLN A 99 17.07 12.08 0.70
N LEU A 100 16.10 12.00 -0.23
CA LEU A 100 16.20 12.63 -1.56
C LEU A 100 16.22 14.15 -1.46
N ARG A 101 15.44 14.76 -0.57
CA ARG A 101 15.36 16.21 -0.37
C ARG A 101 16.61 16.79 0.31
N THR A 102 17.24 16.03 1.18
CA THR A 102 18.46 16.43 1.90
C THR A 102 19.75 16.09 1.15
N ALA A 103 19.67 15.37 0.03
CA ALA A 103 20.84 15.05 -0.78
C ALA A 103 21.49 16.32 -1.35
N PRO A 104 22.84 16.38 -1.44
CA PRO A 104 23.58 17.57 -1.92
C PRO A 104 23.28 17.97 -3.37
N ARG A 105 22.67 17.10 -4.15
CA ARG A 105 22.27 17.31 -5.54
C ARG A 105 20.82 16.92 -5.71
N THR A 106 20.09 17.66 -6.56
CA THR A 106 18.72 17.27 -6.94
C THR A 106 18.71 15.83 -7.41
N ALA A 107 17.86 15.01 -6.79
CA ALA A 107 17.75 13.61 -7.15
C ALA A 107 17.23 13.46 -8.59
N PRO A 108 17.82 12.58 -9.41
CA PRO A 108 17.30 12.30 -10.74
C PRO A 108 15.90 11.66 -10.61
N LEU A 109 15.04 11.88 -11.61
CA LEU A 109 13.67 11.36 -11.62
C LEU A 109 13.61 9.84 -11.35
N GLU A 110 14.55 9.09 -11.95
CA GLU A 110 14.69 7.65 -11.71
C GLU A 110 14.90 7.34 -10.22
N GLY A 111 15.72 8.13 -9.52
CA GLY A 111 15.95 7.99 -8.08
C GLY A 111 14.66 8.18 -7.27
N VAL A 112 13.80 9.12 -7.67
CA VAL A 112 12.48 9.34 -7.05
C VAL A 112 11.55 8.13 -7.28
N VAL A 113 11.52 7.60 -8.49
CA VAL A 113 10.75 6.39 -8.83
C VAL A 113 11.23 5.19 -8.01
N ARG A 114 12.54 4.96 -7.96
CA ARG A 114 13.14 3.89 -7.14
C ARG A 114 12.78 4.02 -5.67
N ALA A 115 12.89 5.22 -5.11
CA ALA A 115 12.57 5.48 -3.70
C ALA A 115 11.09 5.19 -3.37
N PHE A 116 10.17 5.51 -4.29
CA PHE A 116 8.74 5.22 -4.12
C PHE A 116 8.44 3.72 -4.21
N LEU A 117 9.07 2.99 -5.12
CA LEU A 117 8.78 1.59 -5.40
C LEU A 117 9.49 0.62 -4.44
N ALA A 118 10.70 0.98 -3.97
CA ALA A 118 11.56 0.09 -3.19
C ALA A 118 10.89 -0.55 -1.95
N PRO A 119 10.11 0.17 -1.11
CA PRO A 119 9.46 -0.45 0.04
C PRO A 119 8.42 -1.50 -0.34
N THR A 120 7.80 -1.35 -1.50
CA THR A 120 6.77 -2.29 -1.98
C THR A 120 7.40 -3.53 -2.60
N ILE A 121 8.44 -3.38 -3.44
CA ILE A 121 9.10 -4.52 -4.06
C ILE A 121 9.82 -5.42 -3.03
N ALA A 122 10.38 -4.84 -1.97
CA ALA A 122 11.01 -5.58 -0.89
C ALA A 122 10.07 -6.60 -0.22
N LEU A 123 8.77 -6.38 -0.27
CA LEU A 123 7.78 -7.35 0.24
C LEU A 123 7.81 -8.68 -0.55
N ARG A 124 8.26 -8.70 -1.79
CA ARG A 124 8.36 -9.94 -2.57
C ARG A 124 9.40 -10.92 -2.02
N GLU A 125 10.31 -10.47 -1.19
CA GLU A 125 11.34 -11.32 -0.59
C GLU A 125 10.78 -12.30 0.44
N THR A 126 9.59 -12.04 0.99
CA THR A 126 8.97 -12.88 2.01
C THR A 126 7.61 -13.39 1.58
N GLU A 127 7.25 -14.59 2.08
CA GLU A 127 5.93 -15.19 1.82
C GLU A 127 4.78 -14.30 2.35
N GLY A 128 4.92 -13.73 3.55
CA GLY A 128 3.95 -12.79 4.12
C GLY A 128 3.82 -11.52 3.27
N GLY A 129 4.94 -10.99 2.80
CA GLY A 129 4.93 -9.82 1.92
C GLY A 129 4.25 -10.09 0.58
N ARG A 130 4.52 -11.23 -0.07
CA ARG A 130 3.81 -11.64 -1.30
C ARG A 130 2.30 -11.79 -1.07
N ARG A 131 1.88 -12.38 0.05
CA ARG A 131 0.45 -12.43 0.43
C ARG A 131 -0.16 -11.03 0.54
N PHE A 132 0.54 -10.12 1.19
CA PHE A 132 0.06 -8.75 1.33
C PHE A 132 -0.03 -8.02 -0.02
N LEU A 133 0.92 -8.20 -0.93
CA LEU A 133 0.86 -7.62 -2.29
C LEU A 133 -0.38 -8.09 -3.06
N ARG A 134 -0.72 -9.39 -2.97
CA ARG A 134 -1.97 -9.92 -3.55
C ARG A 134 -3.20 -9.29 -2.90
N LEU A 135 -3.18 -9.11 -1.59
CA LEU A 135 -4.27 -8.47 -0.85
C LEU A 135 -4.40 -6.99 -1.24
N GLN A 136 -3.28 -6.28 -1.37
CA GLN A 136 -3.24 -4.88 -1.81
C GLN A 136 -3.82 -4.72 -3.22
N ALA A 137 -3.50 -5.61 -4.16
CA ALA A 137 -4.08 -5.59 -5.49
C ALA A 137 -5.61 -5.80 -5.46
N ARG A 138 -6.10 -6.69 -4.62
CA ARG A 138 -7.55 -6.94 -4.45
C ARG A 138 -8.30 -5.72 -3.88
N LEU A 139 -7.63 -4.86 -3.11
CA LEU A 139 -8.26 -3.67 -2.54
C LEU A 139 -8.92 -2.78 -3.61
N HIS A 140 -8.40 -2.78 -4.83
CA HIS A 140 -8.94 -1.97 -5.93
C HIS A 140 -10.29 -2.48 -6.45
N THR A 141 -10.63 -3.73 -6.19
CA THR A 141 -11.89 -4.37 -6.57
C THR A 141 -12.89 -4.45 -5.41
N GLU A 142 -12.47 -4.08 -4.20
CA GLU A 142 -13.37 -4.00 -3.05
C GLU A 142 -14.30 -2.78 -3.17
N PRO A 143 -15.48 -2.81 -2.53
CA PRO A 143 -16.40 -1.66 -2.50
C PRO A 143 -15.72 -0.35 -2.10
N ALA A 144 -16.17 0.77 -2.67
CA ALA A 144 -15.57 2.08 -2.45
C ALA A 144 -15.49 2.47 -0.96
N GLU A 145 -16.50 2.12 -0.18
CA GLU A 145 -16.59 2.38 1.27
C GLU A 145 -15.44 1.72 2.05
N ILE A 146 -14.97 0.56 1.56
CA ILE A 146 -13.84 -0.18 2.14
C ILE A 146 -12.53 0.38 1.58
N SER A 147 -12.42 0.42 0.25
CA SER A 147 -11.16 0.70 -0.43
C SER A 147 -10.66 2.14 -0.25
N TYR A 148 -11.56 3.13 -0.25
CA TYR A 148 -11.17 4.55 -0.14
C TYR A 148 -10.61 4.87 1.24
N LYS A 149 -11.28 4.41 2.30
CA LYS A 149 -10.82 4.63 3.67
C LYS A 149 -9.44 4.03 3.89
N LEU A 150 -9.25 2.78 3.50
CA LEU A 150 -8.00 2.06 3.72
C LEU A 150 -6.83 2.67 2.92
N ARG A 151 -7.06 3.09 1.67
CA ARG A 151 -6.02 3.77 0.88
C ARG A 151 -5.65 5.12 1.47
N ASN A 152 -6.65 5.90 1.87
CA ASN A 152 -6.42 7.20 2.49
C ASN A 152 -5.59 7.06 3.77
N GLU A 153 -5.94 6.11 4.62
CA GLU A 153 -5.29 5.93 5.92
C GLU A 153 -3.89 5.30 5.83
N ALA A 154 -3.69 4.39 4.87
CA ALA A 154 -2.44 3.67 4.73
C ALA A 154 -1.40 4.36 3.83
N TYR A 155 -1.83 5.08 2.77
CA TYR A 155 -0.91 5.47 1.69
C TYR A 155 -0.98 6.93 1.27
N ASP A 156 -2.12 7.64 1.45
CA ASP A 156 -2.31 8.96 0.84
C ASP A 156 -1.28 9.99 1.30
N ALA A 157 -0.81 9.94 2.55
CA ALA A 157 0.19 10.88 3.05
C ALA A 157 1.49 10.79 2.24
N SER A 158 2.05 9.59 2.08
CA SER A 158 3.27 9.40 1.28
C SER A 158 3.03 9.65 -0.21
N THR A 159 1.89 9.24 -0.75
CA THR A 159 1.55 9.45 -2.17
C THR A 159 1.50 10.95 -2.50
N ARG A 160 0.83 11.77 -1.68
CA ARG A 160 0.77 13.22 -1.86
C ARG A 160 2.13 13.89 -1.76
N ALA A 161 2.97 13.45 -0.82
CA ALA A 161 4.32 13.98 -0.66
C ALA A 161 5.21 13.72 -1.90
N TYR A 162 5.08 12.53 -2.51
CA TYR A 162 5.78 12.24 -3.77
C TYR A 162 5.19 12.98 -4.97
N VAL A 163 3.87 13.19 -5.03
CA VAL A 163 3.25 14.05 -6.07
C VAL A 163 3.83 15.47 -6.00
N GLN A 164 3.94 16.05 -4.80
CA GLN A 164 4.54 17.38 -4.62
C GLN A 164 5.98 17.43 -5.12
N LEU A 165 6.82 16.42 -4.79
CA LEU A 165 8.18 16.37 -5.31
C LEU A 165 8.21 16.22 -6.83
N LEU A 166 7.31 15.42 -7.42
CA LEU A 166 7.22 15.27 -8.88
C LEU A 166 6.79 16.58 -9.56
N GLU A 167 5.88 17.37 -8.97
CA GLU A 167 5.52 18.70 -9.48
C GLU A 167 6.72 19.68 -9.43
N GLU A 168 7.55 19.59 -8.39
CA GLU A 168 8.77 20.40 -8.26
C GLU A 168 9.82 20.07 -9.33
N ILE A 169 10.04 18.78 -9.63
CA ILE A 169 11.10 18.32 -10.55
C ILE A 169 10.64 18.18 -12.01
N LEU A 170 9.34 18.25 -12.28
CA LEU A 170 8.74 18.18 -13.61
C LEU A 170 7.89 19.44 -13.91
N PRO A 171 8.46 20.65 -13.78
CA PRO A 171 7.71 21.90 -13.92
C PRO A 171 7.10 22.13 -15.31
N GLN A 172 7.55 21.36 -16.32
CA GLN A 172 7.01 21.37 -17.68
C GLN A 172 5.67 20.64 -17.79
N LEU A 173 5.28 19.86 -16.79
CA LEU A 173 4.02 19.12 -16.80
C LEU A 173 2.94 19.88 -16.00
N PRO A 174 1.72 19.98 -16.52
CA PRO A 174 0.59 20.46 -15.72
C PRO A 174 0.32 19.47 -14.57
N ALA A 175 -0.10 19.99 -13.42
CA ALA A 175 -0.43 19.18 -12.22
C ALA A 175 -1.34 17.99 -12.53
N ARG A 176 -2.35 18.20 -13.40
CA ARG A 176 -3.23 17.13 -13.88
C ARG A 176 -2.45 15.91 -14.41
N ASP A 177 -1.41 16.14 -15.22
CA ASP A 177 -0.64 15.06 -15.83
C ASP A 177 0.24 14.36 -14.79
N VAL A 178 0.76 15.08 -13.80
CA VAL A 178 1.51 14.50 -12.68
C VAL A 178 0.61 13.54 -11.87
N TYR A 179 -0.62 13.95 -11.53
CA TYR A 179 -1.59 13.08 -10.83
C TYR A 179 -1.94 11.83 -11.65
N TRP A 180 -2.21 11.97 -12.95
CA TRP A 180 -2.47 10.82 -13.82
C TRP A 180 -1.30 9.86 -13.85
N ARG A 181 -0.08 10.36 -14.01
CA ARG A 181 1.13 9.53 -14.07
C ARG A 181 1.43 8.85 -12.75
N MET A 182 1.16 9.52 -11.61
CA MET A 182 1.25 8.88 -10.30
C MET A 182 0.26 7.71 -10.19
N VAL A 183 -0.99 7.88 -10.60
CA VAL A 183 -1.99 6.79 -10.57
C VAL A 183 -1.61 5.65 -11.51
N LEU A 184 -1.10 5.97 -12.71
CA LEU A 184 -0.62 4.97 -13.67
C LEU A 184 0.60 4.21 -13.15
N MET A 185 1.55 4.88 -12.48
CA MET A 185 2.68 4.24 -11.81
C MET A 185 2.18 3.26 -10.74
N ILE A 186 1.21 3.67 -9.91
CA ILE A 186 0.62 2.78 -8.90
C ILE A 186 -0.02 1.56 -9.56
N GLY A 187 -0.80 1.74 -10.62
CA GLY A 187 -1.41 0.64 -11.37
C GLY A 187 -0.38 -0.32 -11.97
N ALA A 188 0.69 0.22 -12.56
CA ALA A 188 1.75 -0.56 -13.18
C ALA A 188 2.47 -1.46 -12.16
N TYR A 189 2.95 -0.91 -11.05
CA TYR A 189 3.64 -1.72 -10.05
C TYR A 189 2.71 -2.71 -9.34
N MET A 190 1.47 -2.32 -9.09
CA MET A 190 0.52 -3.23 -8.46
C MET A 190 0.23 -4.45 -9.33
N TYR A 191 0.10 -4.25 -10.64
CA TYR A 191 -0.06 -5.37 -11.56
C TYR A 191 1.20 -6.25 -11.59
N ALA A 192 2.39 -5.64 -11.72
CA ALA A 192 3.64 -6.37 -11.83
C ALA A 192 4.05 -7.13 -10.56
N PHE A 193 3.69 -6.58 -9.37
CA PHE A 193 4.13 -7.13 -8.08
C PHE A 193 3.15 -8.13 -7.46
N SER A 194 1.92 -8.26 -8.00
CA SER A 194 0.84 -9.05 -7.41
C SER A 194 0.73 -10.50 -7.86
N ASP A 195 1.77 -11.05 -8.49
CA ASP A 195 1.83 -12.44 -8.97
C ASP A 195 0.62 -12.80 -9.86
N THR A 196 0.46 -12.08 -10.96
CA THR A 196 -0.66 -12.31 -11.90
C THR A 196 -0.45 -13.54 -12.77
N HIS A 197 0.74 -14.15 -12.76
CA HIS A 197 1.18 -15.24 -13.64
C HIS A 197 1.10 -14.93 -15.15
N ARG A 198 0.68 -13.71 -15.51
CA ARG A 198 0.45 -13.36 -16.91
C ARG A 198 1.72 -13.32 -17.74
N LEU A 199 2.84 -12.94 -17.15
CA LEU A 199 4.13 -12.91 -17.83
C LEU A 199 4.64 -14.32 -18.09
N GLU A 200 4.47 -15.23 -17.15
CA GLU A 200 4.78 -16.67 -17.30
C GLU A 200 3.98 -17.30 -18.45
N GLU A 201 2.69 -16.94 -18.57
CA GLU A 201 1.84 -17.43 -19.67
C GLU A 201 2.27 -16.89 -21.04
N LEU A 202 2.65 -15.61 -21.12
CA LEU A 202 2.98 -14.95 -22.37
C LEU A 202 4.40 -15.24 -22.86
N ALA A 203 5.36 -15.34 -21.93
CA ALA A 203 6.78 -15.41 -22.26
C ALA A 203 7.56 -16.34 -21.29
N PRO A 204 7.23 -17.63 -21.24
CA PRO A 204 7.71 -18.55 -20.19
C PRO A 204 9.24 -18.80 -20.22
N VAL A 205 9.91 -18.45 -21.30
CA VAL A 205 11.36 -18.69 -21.48
C VAL A 205 12.16 -17.38 -21.53
N VAL A 206 11.50 -16.27 -21.79
CA VAL A 206 12.15 -14.97 -22.05
C VAL A 206 12.25 -14.11 -20.80
N CYS A 207 11.28 -14.23 -19.89
CA CYS A 207 11.17 -13.41 -18.69
C CYS A 207 11.01 -14.30 -17.47
N ASP A 208 11.67 -13.92 -16.36
CA ASP A 208 11.44 -14.55 -15.06
C ASP A 208 10.70 -13.56 -14.13
N PRO A 209 9.38 -13.70 -13.96
CA PRO A 209 8.62 -12.85 -13.05
C PRO A 209 8.96 -13.08 -11.57
N ASN A 210 9.72 -14.12 -11.24
CA ASN A 210 10.20 -14.38 -9.88
C ASN A 210 11.53 -13.69 -9.58
N ASP A 211 12.26 -13.25 -10.62
CA ASP A 211 13.43 -12.37 -10.43
C ASP A 211 12.97 -10.98 -10.01
N THR A 212 12.97 -10.75 -8.70
CA THR A 212 12.55 -9.48 -8.09
C THR A 212 13.39 -8.29 -8.60
N GLY A 213 14.68 -8.53 -8.90
CA GLY A 213 15.58 -7.51 -9.45
C GLY A 213 15.17 -7.13 -10.87
N GLU A 214 14.96 -8.10 -11.75
CA GLU A 214 14.50 -7.84 -13.13
C GLU A 214 13.17 -7.09 -13.13
N VAL A 215 12.18 -7.56 -12.38
CA VAL A 215 10.86 -6.91 -12.27
C VAL A 215 11.00 -5.47 -11.80
N PHE A 216 11.87 -5.20 -10.82
CA PHE A 216 12.10 -3.86 -10.32
C PHE A 216 12.70 -2.94 -11.38
N GLU A 217 13.75 -3.38 -12.09
CA GLU A 217 14.40 -2.58 -13.11
C GLU A 217 13.45 -2.29 -14.29
N GLN A 218 12.66 -3.25 -14.75
CA GLN A 218 11.69 -3.07 -15.82
C GLN A 218 10.61 -2.04 -15.44
N ILE A 219 10.09 -2.10 -14.23
CA ILE A 219 9.10 -1.11 -13.76
C ILE A 219 9.73 0.27 -13.61
N VAL A 220 10.92 0.38 -13.06
CA VAL A 220 11.63 1.67 -12.92
C VAL A 220 11.83 2.31 -14.29
N ALA A 221 12.33 1.56 -15.25
CA ALA A 221 12.54 2.05 -16.62
C ALA A 221 11.24 2.51 -17.28
N PHE A 222 10.20 1.68 -17.23
CA PHE A 222 8.88 1.98 -17.80
C PHE A 222 8.24 3.23 -17.18
N VAL A 223 8.22 3.31 -15.86
CA VAL A 223 7.62 4.43 -15.13
C VAL A 223 8.41 5.72 -15.34
N THR A 224 9.74 5.66 -15.31
CA THR A 224 10.59 6.83 -15.53
C THR A 224 10.36 7.41 -16.92
N ALA A 225 10.32 6.58 -17.96
CA ALA A 225 9.99 7.00 -19.32
C ALA A 225 8.58 7.60 -19.42
N GLY A 226 7.60 7.00 -18.76
CA GLY A 226 6.24 7.51 -18.70
C GLY A 226 6.13 8.88 -18.00
N LEU A 227 6.90 9.10 -16.94
CA LEU A 227 6.96 10.38 -16.25
C LEU A 227 7.67 11.47 -17.08
N GLN A 228 8.60 11.10 -17.94
CA GLN A 228 9.31 12.02 -18.86
C GLN A 228 8.55 12.34 -20.16
N ALA A 229 7.50 11.59 -20.46
CA ALA A 229 6.73 11.80 -21.68
C ALA A 229 6.21 13.25 -21.77
N PRO A 230 6.01 13.83 -22.96
CA PRO A 230 5.39 15.16 -23.12
C PRO A 230 4.01 15.25 -22.47
N ALA A 231 3.60 16.47 -22.11
CA ALA A 231 2.24 16.73 -21.62
C ALA A 231 1.19 16.29 -22.64
N VAL A 232 0.06 15.77 -22.14
CA VAL A 232 -1.04 15.30 -22.99
C VAL A 232 -1.86 16.50 -23.47
N SER A 233 -1.88 16.72 -24.80
CA SER A 233 -2.75 17.71 -25.41
C SER A 233 -4.18 17.17 -25.46
N LEU A 234 -5.08 17.68 -24.62
CA LEU A 234 -6.50 17.36 -24.67
C LEU A 234 -7.26 18.46 -25.43
N PRO A 235 -8.27 18.10 -26.22
CA PRO A 235 -9.15 19.10 -26.81
C PRO A 235 -9.83 19.91 -25.68
N VAL A 236 -9.92 21.23 -25.87
CA VAL A 236 -10.62 22.11 -24.94
C VAL A 236 -12.08 21.65 -24.86
N ARG A 237 -12.53 21.20 -23.69
CA ARG A 237 -13.96 20.97 -23.47
C ARG A 237 -14.66 22.32 -23.61
N LYS A 238 -15.50 22.47 -24.64
CA LYS A 238 -16.46 23.56 -24.68
C LYS A 238 -17.38 23.37 -23.46
N SER A 239 -17.39 24.33 -22.59
CA SER A 239 -18.39 24.41 -21.51
C SER A 239 -19.73 24.65 -22.19
N ASP A 240 -20.66 23.71 -22.11
CA ASP A 240 -22.07 23.93 -22.44
C ASP A 240 -22.70 24.74 -21.31
#